data_b3cdf9ed75bc4f0a276a025ff60e695b
#
_entry.id   b3cdf9ed75bc4f0a276a025ff60e695b
#
_cell.length_a   1.000
_cell.length_b   1.000
_cell.length_c   1.000
_cell.angle_alpha   90.00
_cell.angle_beta   90.00
_cell.angle_gamma   90.00
#
_symmetry.space_group_name_H-M   'P 1'
#
loop_
_entity.id
_entity.type
_entity.pdbx_description
1 polymer ?
#
loop_
_entity_poly.entity_id
_entity_poly.type
_entity_poly.pdbx_seq_one_letter_code
_entity_poly.pdbx_strand_id
1 'polypeptide(L)'
;MDDLCRRVDFNAEGKRAATPLFWTLGAAQVGKAALSFWRQVLQPALLAPSPLAVWPFDGALSDLTSQNSLTICETYPAEVYEWFGLDVRLSGKAKTKQQHRAEDADALLAAGRKLGAQFQPEAQAVIRQGFPMGDDAFDAMVGALGMLQVVQGMRAPGTPDDPKVHAIEGWILGRRAGATGTG
;
A
#
# COMPACT_ATOMS: atom_id res chain seq x y z
N MET A 1 4.59 22.23 -8.22
CA MET A 1 4.29 20.78 -8.15
C MET A 1 4.23 20.31 -6.71
N ASP A 2 5.00 20.94 -5.85
CA ASP A 2 5.11 20.57 -4.41
C ASP A 2 3.80 20.80 -3.63
N ASP A 3 2.96 21.74 -4.07
CA ASP A 3 1.65 22.03 -3.44
C ASP A 3 0.62 20.88 -3.52
N LEU A 4 0.87 19.88 -4.37
CA LEU A 4 0.03 18.69 -4.50
C LEU A 4 0.61 17.46 -3.78
N CYS A 5 1.79 17.59 -3.18
CA CYS A 5 2.47 16.52 -2.48
C CYS A 5 2.18 16.60 -0.98
N ARG A 6 1.78 15.46 -0.41
CA ARG A 6 1.72 15.28 1.04
C ARG A 6 3.13 14.98 1.56
N ARG A 7 3.36 15.14 2.87
CA ARG A 7 4.66 14.77 3.48
C ARG A 7 5.08 13.34 3.12
N VAL A 8 4.12 12.42 3.10
CA VAL A 8 4.37 11.02 2.76
C VAL A 8 4.81 10.81 1.31
N ASP A 9 4.51 11.74 0.41
CA ASP A 9 4.84 11.62 -1.02
C ASP A 9 6.30 12.03 -1.31
N PHE A 10 6.96 12.75 -0.39
CA PHE A 10 8.36 13.13 -0.53
C PHE A 10 9.34 11.99 -0.24
N ASN A 11 10.57 12.14 -0.69
CA ASN A 11 11.66 11.23 -0.38
C ASN A 11 11.87 11.13 1.13
N ALA A 12 11.80 9.92 1.68
CA ALA A 12 12.29 9.60 3.00
C ALA A 12 13.57 8.78 2.85
N GLU A 13 14.58 9.04 3.68
CA GLU A 13 15.89 8.37 3.71
C GLU A 13 16.09 7.15 2.77
N GLY A 14 16.69 7.38 1.60
CA GLY A 14 17.00 6.33 0.62
C GLY A 14 15.80 5.75 -0.15
N LYS A 15 14.59 6.25 0.06
CA LYS A 15 13.38 5.84 -0.67
C LYS A 15 13.02 6.86 -1.75
N ARG A 16 12.60 6.38 -2.91
CA ARG A 16 12.05 7.26 -3.95
C ARG A 16 10.76 7.90 -3.46
N ALA A 17 10.50 9.13 -3.95
CA ALA A 17 9.23 9.78 -3.77
C ALA A 17 8.09 8.88 -4.28
N ALA A 18 6.98 8.81 -3.53
CA ALA A 18 5.77 8.20 -4.02
C ALA A 18 5.15 9.07 -5.13
N THR A 19 4.34 8.48 -5.99
CA THR A 19 3.53 9.28 -6.91
C THR A 19 2.48 10.05 -6.09
N PRO A 20 2.38 11.39 -6.22
CA PRO A 20 1.41 12.15 -5.45
C PRO A 20 0.00 11.63 -5.62
N LEU A 21 -0.74 11.45 -4.53
CA LEU A 21 -2.08 10.87 -4.53
C LEU A 21 -3.04 11.59 -5.50
N PHE A 22 -2.89 12.91 -5.65
CA PHE A 22 -3.76 13.74 -6.50
C PHE A 22 -3.22 13.95 -7.92
N TRP A 23 -2.15 13.25 -8.32
CA TRP A 23 -1.59 13.37 -9.65
C TRP A 23 -2.52 12.76 -10.71
N THR A 24 -2.96 13.59 -11.66
CA THR A 24 -3.95 13.20 -12.69
C THR A 24 -3.39 13.25 -14.12
N LEU A 25 -2.13 13.65 -14.30
CA LEU A 25 -1.51 13.85 -15.60
C LEU A 25 -0.51 12.74 -15.94
N GLY A 26 -0.36 12.45 -17.23
CA GLY A 26 0.62 11.49 -17.73
C GLY A 26 0.25 10.02 -17.50
N ALA A 27 1.26 9.14 -17.55
CA ALA A 27 1.08 7.69 -17.49
C ALA A 27 0.70 7.18 -16.08
N ALA A 28 1.11 7.86 -15.01
CA ALA A 28 0.83 7.46 -13.63
C ALA A 28 -0.37 8.23 -13.07
N GLN A 29 -1.59 7.87 -13.50
CA GLN A 29 -2.82 8.58 -13.15
C GLN A 29 -3.41 8.14 -11.81
N VAL A 30 -2.59 8.07 -10.76
CA VAL A 30 -3.01 7.67 -9.41
C VAL A 30 -4.17 8.52 -8.90
N GLY A 31 -4.15 9.83 -9.15
CA GLY A 31 -5.21 10.74 -8.72
C GLY A 31 -6.58 10.44 -9.33
N LYS A 32 -6.65 9.95 -10.56
CA LYS A 32 -7.94 9.56 -11.16
C LYS A 32 -8.53 8.34 -10.44
N ALA A 33 -7.71 7.34 -10.16
CA ALA A 33 -8.13 6.16 -9.43
C ALA A 33 -8.54 6.53 -7.99
N ALA A 34 -7.76 7.36 -7.29
CA ALA A 34 -8.07 7.84 -5.96
C ALA A 34 -9.41 8.61 -5.91
N LEU A 35 -9.62 9.56 -6.81
CA LEU A 35 -10.87 10.32 -6.89
C LEU A 35 -12.08 9.42 -7.22
N SER A 36 -11.90 8.45 -8.10
CA SER A 36 -12.95 7.48 -8.42
C SER A 36 -13.32 6.63 -7.21
N PHE A 37 -12.32 6.09 -6.51
CA PHE A 37 -12.50 5.33 -5.28
C PHE A 37 -13.21 6.17 -4.20
N TRP A 38 -12.77 7.39 -3.96
CA TRP A 38 -13.36 8.26 -2.95
C TRP A 38 -14.83 8.58 -3.23
N ARG A 39 -15.16 8.87 -4.49
CA ARG A 39 -16.54 9.23 -4.86
C ARG A 39 -17.48 8.03 -4.91
N GLN A 40 -16.99 6.89 -5.42
CA GLN A 40 -17.84 5.74 -5.72
C GLN A 40 -17.89 4.71 -4.59
N VAL A 41 -16.87 4.68 -3.72
CA VAL A 41 -16.74 3.67 -2.68
C VAL A 41 -16.68 4.32 -1.29
N LEU A 42 -15.67 5.16 -1.04
CA LEU A 42 -15.41 5.66 0.30
C LEU A 42 -16.51 6.60 0.80
N GLN A 43 -16.90 7.60 0.01
CA GLN A 43 -17.92 8.57 0.41
C GLN A 43 -19.28 7.90 0.71
N PRO A 44 -19.84 7.02 -0.15
CA PRO A 44 -21.06 6.29 0.18
C PRO A 44 -20.91 5.40 1.42
N ALA A 45 -19.76 4.77 1.62
CA ALA A 45 -19.52 3.91 2.77
C ALA A 45 -19.45 4.69 4.09
N LEU A 46 -18.85 5.89 4.10
CA LEU A 46 -18.83 6.78 5.26
C LEU A 46 -20.21 7.36 5.64
N LEU A 47 -21.11 7.48 4.65
CA LEU A 47 -22.48 7.93 4.87
C LEU A 47 -23.43 6.80 5.29
N ALA A 48 -23.02 5.54 5.12
CA ALA A 48 -23.79 4.40 5.55
C ALA A 48 -23.65 4.17 7.08
N PRO A 49 -24.64 3.55 7.73
CA PRO A 49 -24.57 3.23 9.17
C PRO A 49 -23.63 2.02 9.43
N SER A 50 -22.51 1.97 8.75
CA SER A 50 -21.50 0.89 8.86
C SER A 50 -20.30 1.36 9.65
N PRO A 51 -19.72 0.54 10.52
CA PRO A 51 -18.50 0.91 11.25
C PRO A 51 -17.30 0.89 10.30
N LEU A 52 -17.09 1.99 9.60
CA LEU A 52 -15.94 2.20 8.73
C LEU A 52 -15.00 3.22 9.36
N ALA A 53 -13.73 2.88 9.45
CA ALA A 53 -12.66 3.78 9.88
C ALA A 53 -11.62 3.97 8.78
N VAL A 54 -11.06 5.16 8.70
CA VAL A 54 -9.98 5.51 7.75
C VAL A 54 -8.72 5.87 8.54
N TRP A 55 -7.74 4.99 8.47
CA TRP A 55 -6.45 5.24 9.12
C TRP A 55 -5.60 6.23 8.30
N PRO A 56 -4.87 7.18 8.92
CA PRO A 56 -4.71 7.41 10.35
C PRO A 56 -5.68 8.45 10.95
N PHE A 57 -6.71 8.87 10.21
CA PHE A 57 -7.62 9.96 10.60
C PHE A 57 -8.47 9.61 11.83
N ASP A 58 -8.96 8.38 11.91
CA ASP A 58 -9.88 7.95 12.96
C ASP A 58 -9.19 7.34 14.17
N GLY A 59 -7.85 7.31 14.21
CA GLY A 59 -7.10 6.87 15.38
C GLY A 59 -5.93 5.95 15.09
N ALA A 60 -5.37 5.36 16.15
CA ALA A 60 -4.26 4.43 16.03
C ALA A 60 -4.69 3.10 15.40
N LEU A 61 -3.83 2.52 14.56
CA LEU A 61 -4.14 1.28 13.85
C LEU A 61 -4.52 0.12 14.79
N SER A 62 -3.82 0.00 15.93
CA SER A 62 -4.10 -1.01 16.95
C SER A 62 -5.53 -0.94 17.47
N ASP A 63 -6.02 0.27 17.70
CA ASP A 63 -7.35 0.50 18.26
C ASP A 63 -8.42 0.21 17.21
N LEU A 64 -8.20 0.70 15.98
CA LEU A 64 -9.12 0.49 14.87
C LEU A 64 -9.27 -0.98 14.48
N THR A 65 -8.18 -1.73 14.47
CA THR A 65 -8.21 -3.18 14.14
C THR A 65 -8.77 -4.06 15.26
N SER A 66 -8.79 -3.56 16.50
CA SER A 66 -9.42 -4.27 17.63
C SER A 66 -10.95 -4.10 17.69
N GLN A 67 -11.46 -3.08 17.05
CA GLN A 67 -12.89 -2.76 17.01
C GLN A 67 -13.52 -3.44 15.80
N ASN A 68 -14.34 -4.38 15.81
CA ASN A 68 -14.99 -5.07 14.68
C ASN A 68 -15.50 -4.11 13.55
N SER A 69 -14.67 -3.19 13.13
CA SER A 69 -14.90 -2.18 12.11
C SER A 69 -14.01 -2.46 10.89
N LEU A 70 -14.51 -2.12 9.70
CA LEU A 70 -13.70 -2.14 8.50
C LEU A 70 -12.75 -0.95 8.53
N THR A 71 -11.44 -1.20 8.59
CA THR A 71 -10.42 -0.15 8.55
C THR A 71 -9.81 -0.05 7.15
N ILE A 72 -9.87 1.14 6.56
CA ILE A 72 -9.26 1.44 5.28
C ILE A 72 -7.91 2.12 5.51
N CYS A 73 -6.87 1.65 4.81
CA CYS A 73 -5.53 2.23 4.82
C CYS A 73 -5.01 2.41 3.40
N GLU A 74 -4.21 3.44 3.18
CA GLU A 74 -3.43 3.56 1.95
C GLU A 74 -2.21 2.63 2.01
N THR A 75 -1.97 1.90 0.93
CA THR A 75 -0.75 1.11 0.75
C THR A 75 -0.01 1.51 -0.53
N TYR A 76 1.31 1.38 -0.55
CA TYR A 76 2.14 1.67 -1.70
C TYR A 76 2.95 0.42 -2.11
N PRO A 77 2.41 -0.43 -3.00
CA PRO A 77 3.00 -1.73 -3.33
C PRO A 77 4.47 -1.65 -3.76
N ALA A 78 4.87 -0.54 -4.38
CA ALA A 78 6.24 -0.32 -4.79
C ALA A 78 7.28 -0.33 -3.66
N GLU A 79 6.89 0.01 -2.43
CA GLU A 79 7.76 -0.14 -1.26
C GLU A 79 7.67 -1.55 -0.68
N VAL A 80 6.50 -2.16 -0.76
CA VAL A 80 6.27 -3.51 -0.24
C VAL A 80 7.10 -4.55 -1.00
N TYR A 81 7.41 -4.34 -2.27
CA TYR A 81 8.31 -5.23 -3.03
C TYR A 81 9.63 -5.46 -2.29
N GLU A 82 10.22 -4.39 -1.77
CA GLU A 82 11.49 -4.47 -1.03
C GLU A 82 11.34 -5.26 0.29
N TRP A 83 10.16 -5.16 0.95
CA TRP A 83 9.92 -5.86 2.22
C TRP A 83 9.93 -7.38 2.04
N PHE A 84 9.60 -7.86 0.85
CA PHE A 84 9.53 -9.27 0.50
C PHE A 84 10.68 -9.74 -0.39
N GLY A 85 11.65 -8.84 -0.70
CA GLY A 85 12.77 -9.17 -1.56
C GLY A 85 12.36 -9.46 -3.00
N LEU A 86 11.31 -8.80 -3.50
CA LEU A 86 10.85 -8.97 -4.88
C LEU A 86 11.70 -8.13 -5.84
N ASP A 87 12.12 -8.74 -6.93
CA ASP A 87 13.08 -8.16 -7.88
C ASP A 87 12.46 -7.37 -9.02
N VAL A 88 11.13 -7.28 -9.10
CA VAL A 88 10.40 -6.65 -10.22
C VAL A 88 10.80 -5.19 -10.53
N ARG A 89 11.58 -4.56 -9.67
CA ARG A 89 12.13 -3.21 -9.88
C ARG A 89 13.65 -3.14 -9.82
N LEU A 90 14.30 -4.26 -9.55
CA LEU A 90 15.75 -4.37 -9.47
C LEU A 90 16.30 -4.89 -10.80
N SER A 91 17.55 -4.58 -11.10
CA SER A 91 18.31 -5.22 -12.19
C SER A 91 17.66 -5.18 -13.57
N GLY A 92 16.96 -4.09 -13.92
CA GLY A 92 16.31 -3.94 -15.23
C GLY A 92 14.99 -4.68 -15.40
N LYS A 93 14.47 -5.33 -14.35
CA LYS A 93 13.13 -5.93 -14.37
C LYS A 93 12.03 -4.88 -14.30
N ALA A 94 10.86 -5.19 -14.83
CA ALA A 94 9.68 -4.32 -14.81
C ALA A 94 8.45 -5.14 -14.44
N LYS A 95 7.67 -4.66 -13.47
CA LYS A 95 6.43 -5.30 -13.03
C LYS A 95 5.40 -5.45 -14.14
N THR A 96 5.45 -4.61 -15.18
CA THR A 96 4.56 -4.69 -16.34
C THR A 96 4.80 -5.94 -17.21
N LYS A 97 5.94 -6.62 -17.01
CA LYS A 97 6.26 -7.86 -17.72
C LYS A 97 5.82 -9.06 -16.88
N GLN A 98 4.90 -9.86 -17.42
CA GLN A 98 4.38 -11.05 -16.77
C GLN A 98 5.50 -12.02 -16.33
N GLN A 99 6.49 -12.25 -17.19
CA GLN A 99 7.61 -13.13 -16.89
C GLN A 99 8.36 -12.66 -15.63
N HIS A 100 8.62 -11.35 -15.47
CA HIS A 100 9.35 -10.84 -14.31
C HIS A 100 8.55 -11.02 -13.02
N ARG A 101 7.21 -10.92 -13.07
CA ARG A 101 6.35 -11.21 -11.93
C ARG A 101 6.33 -12.71 -11.60
N ALA A 102 6.38 -13.57 -12.62
CA ALA A 102 6.45 -15.02 -12.43
C ALA A 102 7.77 -15.46 -11.76
N GLU A 103 8.88 -14.78 -12.07
CA GLU A 103 10.17 -15.02 -11.43
C GLU A 103 10.15 -14.74 -9.91
N ASP A 104 9.31 -13.81 -9.45
CA ASP A 104 9.14 -13.47 -8.04
C ASP A 104 8.09 -14.35 -7.32
N ALA A 105 7.44 -15.28 -8.01
CA ALA A 105 6.32 -16.05 -7.48
C ALA A 105 6.66 -16.83 -6.20
N ASP A 106 7.82 -17.50 -6.16
CA ASP A 106 8.21 -18.30 -4.99
C ASP A 106 8.53 -17.41 -3.78
N ALA A 107 9.14 -16.24 -3.99
CA ALA A 107 9.38 -15.26 -2.93
C ALA A 107 8.05 -14.73 -2.36
N LEU A 108 7.08 -14.40 -3.23
CA LEU A 108 5.77 -13.91 -2.82
C LEU A 108 4.97 -14.97 -2.06
N LEU A 109 4.97 -16.22 -2.53
CA LEU A 109 4.33 -17.34 -1.84
C LEU A 109 5.00 -17.64 -0.48
N ALA A 110 6.33 -17.55 -0.40
CA ALA A 110 7.06 -17.71 0.85
C ALA A 110 6.74 -16.59 1.85
N ALA A 111 6.70 -15.34 1.39
CA ALA A 111 6.30 -14.20 2.21
C ALA A 111 4.88 -14.39 2.77
N GLY A 112 3.92 -14.76 1.93
CA GLY A 112 2.55 -15.02 2.37
C GLY A 112 2.47 -16.14 3.41
N ARG A 113 3.13 -17.27 3.19
CA ARG A 113 3.18 -18.37 4.18
C ARG A 113 3.78 -17.94 5.52
N LYS A 114 4.84 -17.13 5.49
CA LYS A 114 5.45 -16.57 6.71
C LYS A 114 4.48 -15.71 7.50
N LEU A 115 3.55 -15.04 6.81
CA LEU A 115 2.47 -14.25 7.39
C LEU A 115 1.22 -15.08 7.75
N GLY A 116 1.28 -16.42 7.62
CA GLY A 116 0.14 -17.30 7.89
C GLY A 116 -0.94 -17.32 6.79
N ALA A 117 -0.70 -16.69 5.64
CA ALA A 117 -1.64 -16.72 4.53
C ALA A 117 -1.71 -18.11 3.90
N GLN A 118 -2.94 -18.59 3.68
CA GLN A 118 -3.22 -19.84 3.00
C GLN A 118 -3.69 -19.53 1.58
N PHE A 119 -2.90 -19.95 0.59
CA PHE A 119 -3.26 -19.75 -0.80
C PHE A 119 -3.99 -20.99 -1.33
N GLN A 120 -5.18 -20.82 -1.85
CA GLN A 120 -5.88 -21.85 -2.60
C GLN A 120 -5.08 -22.24 -3.86
N PRO A 121 -5.22 -23.48 -4.38
CA PRO A 121 -4.48 -23.95 -5.55
C PRO A 121 -4.58 -23.01 -6.75
N GLU A 122 -5.76 -22.45 -6.99
CA GLU A 122 -6.02 -21.51 -8.08
C GLU A 122 -5.23 -20.20 -7.92
N ALA A 123 -5.18 -19.67 -6.69
CA ALA A 123 -4.39 -18.48 -6.38
C ALA A 123 -2.90 -18.75 -6.55
N GLN A 124 -2.41 -19.92 -6.11
CA GLN A 124 -1.01 -20.32 -6.32
C GLN A 124 -0.68 -20.41 -7.82
N ALA A 125 -1.59 -20.96 -8.63
CA ALA A 125 -1.40 -21.05 -10.07
C ALA A 125 -1.31 -19.65 -10.72
N VAL A 126 -2.19 -18.71 -10.34
CA VAL A 126 -2.16 -17.32 -10.82
C VAL A 126 -0.84 -16.63 -10.43
N ILE A 127 -0.38 -16.81 -9.20
CA ILE A 127 0.89 -16.24 -8.72
C ILE A 127 2.06 -16.81 -9.54
N ARG A 128 2.13 -18.13 -9.71
CA ARG A 128 3.21 -18.78 -10.47
C ARG A 128 3.23 -18.42 -11.96
N GLN A 129 2.07 -18.13 -12.53
CA GLN A 129 1.95 -17.62 -13.91
C GLN A 129 2.30 -16.13 -14.02
N GLY A 130 2.62 -15.44 -12.94
CA GLY A 130 2.96 -14.02 -12.93
C GLY A 130 1.75 -13.12 -13.17
N PHE A 131 0.59 -13.49 -12.63
CA PHE A 131 -0.64 -12.70 -12.72
C PHE A 131 -1.01 -12.36 -14.18
N PRO A 132 -1.55 -13.31 -14.95
CA PRO A 132 -1.84 -13.12 -16.39
C PRO A 132 -2.81 -11.97 -16.66
N MET A 133 -3.64 -11.59 -15.69
CA MET A 133 -4.59 -10.48 -15.79
C MET A 133 -3.95 -9.08 -15.69
N GLY A 134 -2.64 -9.00 -15.42
CA GLY A 134 -1.93 -7.72 -15.36
C GLY A 134 -1.21 -7.46 -14.03
N ASP A 135 -0.53 -6.32 -13.97
CA ASP A 135 0.26 -5.92 -12.81
C ASP A 135 -0.59 -5.33 -11.67
N ASP A 136 -1.83 -4.91 -11.93
CA ASP A 136 -2.73 -4.43 -10.88
C ASP A 136 -3.09 -5.55 -9.88
N ALA A 137 -3.34 -6.77 -10.37
CA ALA A 137 -3.61 -7.92 -9.50
C ALA A 137 -2.36 -8.31 -8.67
N PHE A 138 -1.16 -8.19 -9.25
CA PHE A 138 0.09 -8.37 -8.53
C PHE A 138 0.25 -7.31 -7.43
N ASP A 139 0.04 -6.03 -7.76
CA ASP A 139 0.12 -4.93 -6.80
C ASP A 139 -0.89 -5.09 -5.65
N ALA A 140 -2.10 -5.50 -5.96
CA ALA A 140 -3.14 -5.76 -4.96
C ALA A 140 -2.72 -6.87 -3.98
N MET A 141 -2.19 -7.99 -4.48
CA MET A 141 -1.69 -9.09 -3.65
C MET A 141 -0.52 -8.65 -2.77
N VAL A 142 0.46 -7.96 -3.34
CA VAL A 142 1.62 -7.46 -2.61
C VAL A 142 1.19 -6.46 -1.54
N GLY A 143 0.30 -5.52 -1.87
CA GLY A 143 -0.25 -4.56 -0.92
C GLY A 143 -0.98 -5.23 0.23
N ALA A 144 -1.82 -6.24 -0.06
CA ALA A 144 -2.54 -7.00 0.96
C ALA A 144 -1.60 -7.73 1.93
N LEU A 145 -0.54 -8.36 1.43
CA LEU A 145 0.47 -9.00 2.28
C LEU A 145 1.26 -7.96 3.09
N GLY A 146 1.56 -6.79 2.51
CA GLY A 146 2.18 -5.68 3.23
C GLY A 146 1.32 -5.18 4.39
N MET A 147 0.02 -5.00 4.16
CA MET A 147 -0.93 -4.66 5.22
C MET A 147 -0.97 -5.72 6.32
N LEU A 148 -1.02 -6.99 5.95
CA LEU A 148 -1.01 -8.11 6.90
C LEU A 148 0.25 -8.09 7.77
N GLN A 149 1.42 -7.81 7.19
CA GLN A 149 2.68 -7.69 7.93
C GLN A 149 2.63 -6.59 9.00
N VAL A 150 1.99 -5.45 8.68
CA VAL A 150 1.83 -4.34 9.64
C VAL A 150 0.81 -4.68 10.72
N VAL A 151 -0.35 -5.22 10.36
CA VAL A 151 -1.41 -5.60 11.32
C VAL A 151 -0.92 -6.66 12.30
N GLN A 152 -0.05 -7.58 11.87
CA GLN A 152 0.56 -8.58 12.75
C GLN A 152 1.71 -8.02 13.61
N GLY A 153 2.00 -6.74 13.54
CA GLY A 153 3.08 -6.10 14.33
C GLY A 153 4.50 -6.45 13.86
N MET A 154 4.66 -7.14 12.73
CA MET A 154 5.98 -7.44 12.17
C MET A 154 6.63 -6.22 11.54
N ARG A 155 5.86 -5.18 11.29
CA ARG A 155 6.28 -3.87 10.80
C ARG A 155 5.47 -2.76 11.47
N ALA A 156 6.13 -1.68 11.87
CA ALA A 156 5.43 -0.53 12.44
C ALA A 156 4.54 0.17 11.38
N PRO A 157 3.41 0.75 11.75
CA PRO A 157 2.56 1.54 10.86
C PRO A 157 3.29 2.72 10.23
N GLY A 158 4.22 3.34 10.97
CA GLY A 158 5.16 4.34 10.47
C GLY A 158 4.68 5.79 10.49
N THR A 159 3.46 6.06 10.93
CA THR A 159 2.93 7.44 11.06
C THR A 159 3.81 8.32 11.93
N PRO A 160 4.15 9.54 11.48
CA PRO A 160 4.76 10.53 12.36
C PRO A 160 3.73 11.09 13.35
N ASP A 161 4.21 11.55 14.49
CA ASP A 161 3.38 12.30 15.44
C ASP A 161 3.24 13.76 14.94
N ASP A 162 2.34 13.95 13.98
CA ASP A 162 2.09 15.22 13.33
C ASP A 162 0.58 15.45 13.14
N PRO A 163 0.01 16.52 13.74
CA PRO A 163 -1.42 16.81 13.63
C PRO A 163 -1.93 16.95 12.20
N LYS A 164 -1.12 17.47 11.26
CA LYS A 164 -1.49 17.58 9.85
C LYS A 164 -1.68 16.20 9.20
N VAL A 165 -0.81 15.24 9.51
CA VAL A 165 -0.92 13.88 9.00
C VAL A 165 -2.21 13.23 9.49
N HIS A 166 -2.51 13.39 10.78
CA HIS A 166 -3.68 12.79 11.39
C HIS A 166 -5.01 13.46 11.04
N ALA A 167 -4.99 14.75 10.64
CA ALA A 167 -6.22 15.49 10.35
C ALA A 167 -6.48 15.71 8.86
N ILE A 168 -5.45 15.74 8.01
CA ILE A 168 -5.58 16.24 6.63
C ILE A 168 -4.85 15.37 5.60
N GLU A 169 -3.57 15.06 5.84
CA GLU A 169 -2.72 14.48 4.78
C GLU A 169 -2.85 12.97 4.65
N GLY A 170 -3.09 12.27 5.77
CA GLY A 170 -3.03 10.81 5.82
C GLY A 170 -1.60 10.28 5.74
N TRP A 171 -1.46 8.95 5.68
CA TRP A 171 -0.16 8.29 5.61
C TRP A 171 -0.22 6.98 4.83
N ILE A 172 0.91 6.58 4.23
CA ILE A 172 1.07 5.27 3.61
C ILE A 172 1.45 4.25 4.68
N LEU A 173 0.66 3.21 4.82
CA LEU A 173 0.83 2.19 5.84
C LEU A 173 2.19 1.48 5.74
N GLY A 174 2.92 1.43 6.85
CA GLY A 174 4.24 0.81 6.95
C GLY A 174 5.41 1.66 6.42
N ARG A 175 5.15 2.85 5.89
CA ARG A 175 6.17 3.80 5.47
C ARG A 175 6.74 4.52 6.67
N ARG A 176 8.05 4.43 6.90
CA ARG A 176 8.70 5.14 8.01
C ARG A 176 8.66 6.64 7.75
N ALA A 177 8.32 7.41 8.78
CA ALA A 177 8.57 8.84 8.77
C ALA A 177 10.08 9.06 8.64
N GLY A 178 10.50 9.86 7.65
CA GLY A 178 11.88 10.33 7.62
C GLY A 178 12.20 11.08 8.91
N ALA A 179 13.44 11.02 9.38
CA ALA A 179 13.88 11.90 10.45
C ALA A 179 13.52 13.33 10.03
N THR A 180 12.68 14.00 10.81
CA THR A 180 12.33 15.39 10.57
C THR A 180 13.62 16.19 10.70
N GLY A 181 14.20 16.59 9.58
CA GLY A 181 15.21 17.63 9.60
C GLY A 181 14.56 18.85 10.25
N THR A 182 14.93 19.12 11.50
CA THR A 182 14.66 20.41 12.14
C THR A 182 15.37 21.44 11.30
N GLY A 183 14.67 22.09 10.41
CA GLY A 183 15.08 23.31 9.75
C GLY A 183 14.44 24.50 10.44
#